data_de5adbbc2750c9f4231dd5f741cbca3a
#
_entry.id   de5adbbc2750c9f4231dd5f741cbca3a
#
_cell.length_a   1.000
_cell.length_b   1.000
_cell.length_c   1.000
_cell.angle_alpha   90.00
_cell.angle_beta   90.00
_cell.angle_gamma   90.00
#
_symmetry.space_group_name_H-M   'P 1'
#
loop_
_entity.id
_entity.type
_entity.pdbx_description
1 polymer ?
#
loop_
_entity_poly.entity_id
_entity_poly.type
_entity_poly.pdbx_seq_one_letter_code
_entity_poly.pdbx_strand_id
1 'polypeptide(L)'
;MKIKLLKGAIDNHVHCCPHINKRSTDIFEVIKKAEQLKMHAIGLMDNFSNTSGYASLVKKHLPKLKLKVFGGLIMEPPSGGVNYENAKISLNYSYFNNDGAKFISFPTHHTRHVAKLEKRKKNYIKNCFYIPKSGPTHETLKILELIAQKNIVLNTGHLSAKETISLVSAAKKIGVKKIIIPSNTFDIKTIKDLKKFRVKFEFSYFFVSKAANVPLTHVDGEKHIIQGTNQDLLKFLIKEANPKNVILSSDCGVSILPKPHIGFSKFIDQIIKLGFSEKEIEYMIKTNSKKLFSL
;
A
#
# COMPACT_ATOMS: atom_id res chain seq x y z
N MET A 1 27.29 -1.66 1.85
CA MET A 1 26.43 -0.81 2.69
C MET A 1 24.94 -1.14 2.49
N LYS A 2 24.49 -1.41 1.27
CA LYS A 2 23.08 -1.56 0.86
C LYS A 2 22.30 -2.71 1.54
N ILE A 3 22.86 -3.91 1.59
CA ILE A 3 22.23 -5.09 2.20
C ILE A 3 22.07 -4.92 3.73
N LYS A 4 22.95 -4.15 4.37
CA LYS A 4 22.89 -3.88 5.81
C LYS A 4 21.60 -3.13 6.21
N LEU A 5 21.10 -2.23 5.37
CA LEU A 5 19.88 -1.48 5.62
C LEU A 5 18.60 -2.33 5.52
N LEU A 6 18.62 -3.41 4.71
CA LEU A 6 17.48 -4.34 4.63
C LEU A 6 17.31 -5.18 5.89
N LYS A 7 18.37 -5.35 6.70
CA LYS A 7 18.23 -6.05 7.99
C LYS A 7 17.27 -5.27 8.91
N GLY A 8 16.22 -5.95 9.33
CA GLY A 8 15.15 -5.37 10.14
C GLY A 8 14.18 -4.46 9.38
N ALA A 9 14.35 -4.29 8.06
CA ALA A 9 13.43 -3.50 7.23
C ALA A 9 12.08 -4.21 7.04
N ILE A 10 11.06 -3.43 6.72
CA ILE A 10 9.70 -3.88 6.42
C ILE A 10 9.32 -3.34 5.04
N ASP A 11 9.06 -4.24 4.11
CA ASP A 11 8.42 -3.88 2.83
C ASP A 11 6.93 -4.22 2.95
N ASN A 12 6.10 -3.23 3.18
CA ASN A 12 4.68 -3.41 3.42
C ASN A 12 3.82 -3.49 2.15
N HIS A 13 4.44 -3.44 0.96
CA HIS A 13 3.72 -3.39 -0.31
C HIS A 13 4.42 -4.24 -1.38
N VAL A 14 4.08 -5.53 -1.42
CA VAL A 14 4.67 -6.49 -2.34
C VAL A 14 3.59 -7.24 -3.11
N HIS A 15 3.69 -7.24 -4.42
CA HIS A 15 2.78 -7.92 -5.35
C HIS A 15 3.41 -9.21 -5.89
N CYS A 16 3.27 -10.32 -5.19
CA CYS A 16 3.80 -11.63 -5.63
C CYS A 16 2.74 -12.71 -5.78
N CYS A 17 1.48 -12.36 -5.61
CA CYS A 17 0.37 -13.31 -5.69
C CYS A 17 -0.08 -13.53 -7.15
N PRO A 18 -0.88 -14.56 -7.46
CA PRO A 18 -1.47 -14.73 -8.78
C PRO A 18 -2.19 -13.46 -9.26
N HIS A 19 -1.95 -13.07 -10.51
CA HIS A 19 -2.50 -11.85 -11.09
C HIS A 19 -2.59 -12.00 -12.61
N ILE A 20 -3.40 -11.16 -13.27
CA ILE A 20 -3.50 -11.14 -14.75
C ILE A 20 -2.18 -10.74 -15.42
N ASN A 21 -1.35 -9.94 -14.76
CA ASN A 21 0.02 -9.67 -15.21
C ASN A 21 0.98 -10.76 -14.73
N LYS A 22 1.97 -11.10 -15.56
CA LYS A 22 3.08 -11.94 -15.15
C LYS A 22 3.81 -11.32 -13.96
N ARG A 23 4.13 -12.13 -12.94
CA ARG A 23 4.88 -11.72 -11.76
C ARG A 23 6.37 -12.01 -11.91
N SER A 24 7.20 -11.20 -11.25
CA SER A 24 8.67 -11.38 -11.23
C SER A 24 9.12 -12.43 -10.22
N THR A 25 8.21 -12.87 -9.33
CA THR A 25 8.49 -13.77 -8.22
C THR A 25 7.20 -14.35 -7.66
N ASP A 26 7.29 -15.47 -6.96
CA ASP A 26 6.20 -16.05 -6.17
C ASP A 26 6.32 -15.70 -4.68
N ILE A 27 5.29 -16.04 -3.89
CA ILE A 27 5.22 -15.76 -2.46
C ILE A 27 6.37 -16.42 -1.70
N PHE A 28 6.66 -17.69 -1.96
CA PHE A 28 7.67 -18.44 -1.22
C PHE A 28 9.09 -17.96 -1.52
N GLU A 29 9.35 -17.61 -2.78
CA GLU A 29 10.63 -17.03 -3.20
C GLU A 29 10.88 -15.68 -2.50
N VAL A 30 9.87 -14.79 -2.47
CA VAL A 30 9.96 -13.51 -1.76
C VAL A 30 10.26 -13.71 -0.28
N ILE A 31 9.53 -14.61 0.38
CA ILE A 31 9.65 -14.87 1.81
C ILE A 31 11.02 -15.46 2.13
N LYS A 32 11.45 -16.48 1.38
CA LYS A 32 12.79 -17.09 1.54
C LYS A 32 13.89 -16.03 1.42
N LYS A 33 13.76 -15.13 0.44
CA LYS A 33 14.76 -14.09 0.21
C LYS A 33 14.76 -13.01 1.28
N ALA A 34 13.58 -12.58 1.73
CA ALA A 34 13.45 -11.62 2.81
C ALA A 34 13.98 -12.18 4.15
N GLU A 35 13.71 -13.45 4.43
CA GLU A 35 14.27 -14.16 5.61
C GLU A 35 15.80 -14.22 5.56
N GLN A 36 16.39 -14.60 4.40
CA GLN A 36 17.85 -14.62 4.21
C GLN A 36 18.49 -13.23 4.44
N LEU A 37 17.80 -12.17 4.04
CA LEU A 37 18.22 -10.78 4.23
C LEU A 37 17.93 -10.25 5.64
N LYS A 38 17.34 -11.09 6.52
CA LYS A 38 16.97 -10.75 7.88
C LYS A 38 16.04 -9.52 7.94
N MET A 39 15.14 -9.38 6.97
CA MET A 39 14.08 -8.40 7.02
C MET A 39 13.13 -8.71 8.20
N HIS A 40 12.43 -7.70 8.71
CA HIS A 40 11.49 -7.89 9.83
C HIS A 40 10.14 -8.40 9.36
N ALA A 41 9.62 -7.82 8.27
CA ALA A 41 8.32 -8.21 7.74
C ALA A 41 8.16 -7.94 6.24
N ILE A 42 7.19 -8.66 5.64
CA ILE A 42 6.68 -8.45 4.29
C ILE A 42 5.15 -8.31 4.35
N GLY A 43 4.62 -7.26 3.74
CA GLY A 43 3.19 -7.05 3.51
C GLY A 43 2.81 -7.47 2.08
N LEU A 44 1.93 -8.45 1.97
CA LEU A 44 1.42 -8.93 0.68
C LEU A 44 0.23 -8.09 0.25
N MET A 45 0.24 -7.62 -0.99
CA MET A 45 -0.85 -6.86 -1.60
C MET A 45 -1.29 -7.51 -2.92
N ASP A 46 -2.60 -7.50 -3.17
CA ASP A 46 -3.19 -7.99 -4.41
C ASP A 46 -4.54 -7.33 -4.67
N ASN A 47 -4.81 -7.04 -5.93
CA ASN A 47 -6.05 -6.41 -6.37
C ASN A 47 -7.18 -7.42 -6.61
N PHE A 48 -6.88 -8.72 -6.59
CA PHE A 48 -7.80 -9.80 -6.96
C PHE A 48 -8.23 -10.67 -5.78
N SER A 49 -7.52 -10.57 -4.65
CA SER A 49 -7.76 -11.45 -3.52
C SER A 49 -7.45 -10.81 -2.17
N ASN A 50 -8.00 -11.42 -1.13
CA ASN A 50 -7.64 -11.11 0.25
C ASN A 50 -6.31 -11.82 0.59
N THR A 51 -5.23 -11.06 0.66
CA THR A 51 -3.89 -11.59 0.90
C THR A 51 -3.63 -12.04 2.34
N SER A 52 -4.56 -11.79 3.27
CA SER A 52 -4.43 -12.35 4.62
C SER A 52 -4.46 -13.88 4.61
N GLY A 53 -5.23 -14.48 3.69
CA GLY A 53 -5.23 -15.93 3.49
C GLY A 53 -3.86 -16.47 3.06
N TYR A 54 -3.18 -15.78 2.16
CA TYR A 54 -1.82 -16.16 1.74
C TYR A 54 -0.81 -16.01 2.88
N ALA A 55 -0.88 -14.93 3.64
CA ALA A 55 -0.03 -14.74 4.82
C ALA A 55 -0.25 -15.84 5.86
N SER A 56 -1.51 -16.22 6.08
CA SER A 56 -1.90 -17.31 6.97
C SER A 56 -1.40 -18.67 6.49
N LEU A 57 -1.50 -18.96 5.18
CA LEU A 57 -0.99 -20.16 4.55
C LEU A 57 0.53 -20.31 4.77
N VAL A 58 1.28 -19.21 4.56
CA VAL A 58 2.72 -19.17 4.82
C VAL A 58 3.02 -19.50 6.27
N LYS A 59 2.33 -18.86 7.20
CA LYS A 59 2.52 -19.09 8.64
C LYS A 59 2.21 -20.53 9.04
N LYS A 60 1.19 -21.15 8.44
CA LYS A 60 0.81 -22.55 8.67
C LYS A 60 1.90 -23.51 8.20
N HIS A 61 2.46 -23.28 7.01
CA HIS A 61 3.41 -24.22 6.38
C HIS A 61 4.88 -23.92 6.73
N LEU A 62 5.19 -22.72 7.19
CA LEU A 62 6.54 -22.32 7.60
C LEU A 62 6.58 -21.84 9.07
N PRO A 63 6.24 -22.71 10.05
CA PRO A 63 6.08 -22.32 11.44
C PRO A 63 7.37 -21.82 12.12
N LYS A 64 8.54 -22.15 11.57
CA LYS A 64 9.86 -21.72 12.06
C LYS A 64 10.33 -20.38 11.47
N LEU A 65 9.53 -19.77 10.59
CA LEU A 65 9.87 -18.51 9.94
C LEU A 65 9.98 -17.38 10.98
N LYS A 66 11.09 -16.66 10.98
CA LYS A 66 11.29 -15.47 11.84
C LYS A 66 10.72 -14.21 11.22
N LEU A 67 10.70 -14.15 9.88
CA LEU A 67 10.08 -13.08 9.12
C LEU A 67 8.58 -13.04 9.40
N LYS A 68 8.05 -11.87 9.73
CA LYS A 68 6.60 -11.68 9.81
C LYS A 68 6.01 -11.48 8.41
N VAL A 69 4.96 -12.21 8.09
CA VAL A 69 4.21 -12.05 6.85
C VAL A 69 2.78 -11.65 7.19
N PHE A 70 2.29 -10.61 6.56
CA PHE A 70 0.93 -10.14 6.76
C PHE A 70 0.29 -9.75 5.42
N GLY A 71 -1.02 -9.68 5.40
CA GLY A 71 -1.81 -9.30 4.25
C GLY A 71 -3.06 -8.55 4.66
N GLY A 72 -3.88 -8.24 3.69
CA GLY A 72 -5.15 -7.56 3.89
C GLY A 72 -5.99 -7.55 2.62
N LEU A 73 -6.98 -6.70 2.61
CA LEU A 73 -7.93 -6.57 1.52
C LEU A 73 -7.76 -5.23 0.82
N ILE A 74 -7.58 -5.26 -0.50
CA ILE A 74 -7.79 -4.11 -1.38
C ILE A 74 -9.19 -4.28 -1.99
N MET A 75 -10.09 -3.33 -1.76
CA MET A 75 -11.50 -3.43 -2.15
C MET A 75 -11.70 -3.06 -3.64
N GLU A 76 -10.93 -3.72 -4.52
CA GLU A 76 -11.15 -3.66 -5.97
C GLU A 76 -12.33 -4.54 -6.39
N PRO A 77 -12.98 -4.28 -7.53
CA PRO A 77 -14.10 -5.12 -8.00
C PRO A 77 -13.78 -6.61 -8.05
N PRO A 78 -12.61 -7.07 -8.54
CA PRO A 78 -12.29 -8.49 -8.54
C PRO A 78 -12.20 -9.13 -7.16
N SER A 79 -11.90 -8.33 -6.12
CA SER A 79 -11.84 -8.78 -4.73
C SER A 79 -13.12 -8.49 -3.94
N GLY A 80 -14.24 -8.19 -4.62
CA GLY A 80 -15.56 -7.96 -4.02
C GLY A 80 -15.97 -6.49 -3.89
N GLY A 81 -15.14 -5.53 -4.32
CA GLY A 81 -15.44 -4.09 -4.28
C GLY A 81 -15.54 -3.51 -2.88
N VAL A 82 -15.99 -2.25 -2.81
CA VAL A 82 -16.24 -1.55 -1.53
C VAL A 82 -17.54 -2.07 -0.92
N ASN A 83 -17.40 -3.03 0.00
CA ASN A 83 -18.49 -3.75 0.61
C ASN A 83 -18.16 -4.09 2.07
N TYR A 84 -19.05 -3.76 2.99
CA TYR A 84 -18.87 -3.96 4.43
C TYR A 84 -18.72 -5.43 4.82
N GLU A 85 -19.57 -6.32 4.27
CA GLU A 85 -19.51 -7.74 4.62
C GLU A 85 -18.21 -8.37 4.14
N ASN A 86 -17.73 -8.01 2.95
CA ASN A 86 -16.44 -8.46 2.46
C ASN A 86 -15.28 -7.95 3.35
N ALA A 87 -15.32 -6.69 3.76
CA ALA A 87 -14.35 -6.13 4.70
C ALA A 87 -14.37 -6.86 6.05
N LYS A 88 -15.55 -7.19 6.57
CA LYS A 88 -15.75 -7.93 7.83
C LYS A 88 -15.23 -9.37 7.72
N ILE A 89 -15.51 -10.08 6.63
CA ILE A 89 -15.02 -11.43 6.38
C ILE A 89 -13.48 -11.42 6.33
N SER A 90 -12.87 -10.42 5.71
CA SER A 90 -11.42 -10.33 5.54
C SER A 90 -10.65 -10.35 6.88
N LEU A 91 -11.26 -9.85 7.95
CA LEU A 91 -10.66 -9.79 9.29
C LEU A 91 -10.46 -11.15 9.94
N ASN A 92 -11.19 -12.15 9.49
CA ASN A 92 -11.14 -13.52 10.04
C ASN A 92 -10.62 -14.53 9.01
N TYR A 93 -10.24 -14.08 7.79
CA TYR A 93 -9.80 -14.97 6.73
C TYR A 93 -8.38 -15.47 6.98
N SER A 94 -8.26 -16.49 7.82
CA SER A 94 -7.01 -17.04 8.32
C SER A 94 -7.20 -18.46 8.86
N TYR A 95 -6.10 -19.23 8.95
CA TYR A 95 -6.01 -20.49 9.70
C TYR A 95 -5.98 -20.28 11.23
N PHE A 96 -5.75 -19.06 11.67
CA PHE A 96 -5.55 -18.73 13.08
C PHE A 96 -6.55 -17.67 13.52
N ASN A 97 -7.09 -17.82 14.72
CA ASN A 97 -8.01 -16.84 15.29
C ASN A 97 -7.36 -15.45 15.40
N ASN A 98 -8.10 -14.41 15.04
CA ASN A 98 -7.68 -13.00 15.09
C ASN A 98 -6.44 -12.65 14.25
N ASP A 99 -6.13 -13.43 13.21
CA ASP A 99 -4.97 -13.25 12.36
C ASP A 99 -5.32 -12.96 10.88
N GLY A 100 -6.49 -12.44 10.61
CA GLY A 100 -6.94 -12.02 9.27
C GLY A 100 -6.26 -10.74 8.80
N ALA A 101 -6.98 -9.95 8.03
CA ALA A 101 -6.47 -8.74 7.40
C ALA A 101 -5.87 -7.76 8.43
N LYS A 102 -4.63 -7.32 8.18
CA LYS A 102 -3.94 -6.27 8.96
C LYS A 102 -4.18 -4.87 8.40
N PHE A 103 -4.72 -4.79 7.21
CA PHE A 103 -5.18 -3.55 6.59
C PHE A 103 -6.42 -3.81 5.74
N ILE A 104 -7.22 -2.75 5.58
CA ILE A 104 -8.26 -2.64 4.55
C ILE A 104 -7.94 -1.41 3.73
N SER A 105 -7.85 -1.58 2.41
CA SER A 105 -7.61 -0.52 1.44
C SER A 105 -8.87 -0.22 0.64
N PHE A 106 -9.19 1.06 0.48
CA PHE A 106 -10.07 1.49 -0.59
C PHE A 106 -9.41 1.23 -1.95
N PRO A 107 -10.18 1.23 -3.07
CA PRO A 107 -9.65 0.88 -4.38
C PRO A 107 -8.43 1.71 -4.79
N THR A 108 -7.50 1.07 -5.50
CA THR A 108 -6.28 1.70 -6.02
C THR A 108 -6.37 1.99 -7.51
N HIS A 109 -7.08 1.17 -8.28
CA HIS A 109 -7.25 1.35 -9.73
C HIS A 109 -8.69 1.69 -10.11
N HIS A 110 -9.68 1.05 -9.52
CA HIS A 110 -11.10 1.30 -9.82
C HIS A 110 -11.64 2.52 -9.04
N THR A 111 -10.94 3.65 -9.13
CA THR A 111 -11.40 4.95 -8.61
C THR A 111 -11.69 5.92 -9.75
N ARG A 112 -12.64 6.85 -9.55
CA ARG A 112 -12.92 7.90 -10.55
C ARG A 112 -11.69 8.76 -10.83
N HIS A 113 -10.84 8.96 -9.83
CA HIS A 113 -9.61 9.72 -9.96
C HIS A 113 -8.64 9.04 -10.93
N VAL A 114 -8.28 7.79 -10.68
CA VAL A 114 -7.35 7.01 -11.51
C VAL A 114 -7.93 6.81 -12.91
N ALA A 115 -9.20 6.41 -13.02
CA ALA A 115 -9.86 6.20 -14.28
C ALA A 115 -9.87 7.47 -15.20
N LYS A 116 -9.95 8.67 -14.61
CA LYS A 116 -9.80 9.92 -15.35
C LYS A 116 -8.37 10.17 -15.80
N LEU A 117 -7.37 9.90 -14.95
CA LEU A 117 -5.95 10.01 -15.32
C LEU A 117 -5.60 9.06 -16.47
N GLU A 118 -6.15 7.84 -16.45
CA GLU A 118 -6.02 6.83 -17.51
C GLU A 118 -6.86 7.11 -18.75
N LYS A 119 -7.64 8.18 -18.76
CA LYS A 119 -8.55 8.56 -19.87
C LYS A 119 -9.54 7.46 -20.26
N ARG A 120 -10.07 6.73 -19.25
CA ARG A 120 -11.06 5.66 -19.44
C ARG A 120 -12.37 6.18 -20.02
N LYS A 121 -13.16 5.28 -20.62
CA LYS A 121 -14.51 5.60 -21.14
C LYS A 121 -15.43 6.12 -20.04
N LYS A 122 -16.35 7.03 -20.38
CA LYS A 122 -17.29 7.66 -19.43
C LYS A 122 -18.08 6.66 -18.58
N ASN A 123 -18.56 5.56 -19.19
CA ASN A 123 -19.31 4.52 -18.48
C ASN A 123 -18.43 3.80 -17.43
N TYR A 124 -17.17 3.51 -17.74
CA TYR A 124 -16.24 2.95 -16.76
C TYR A 124 -16.04 3.91 -15.59
N ILE A 125 -15.72 5.17 -15.86
CA ILE A 125 -15.52 6.20 -14.83
C ILE A 125 -16.76 6.35 -13.93
N LYS A 126 -17.98 6.28 -14.49
CA LYS A 126 -19.24 6.40 -13.74
C LYS A 126 -19.36 5.31 -12.67
N ASN A 127 -18.91 4.10 -12.97
CA ASN A 127 -18.99 2.92 -12.08
C ASN A 127 -17.85 2.80 -11.09
N CYS A 128 -16.80 3.63 -11.22
CA CYS A 128 -15.67 3.62 -10.30
C CYS A 128 -16.02 4.23 -8.95
N PHE A 129 -15.34 3.73 -7.91
CA PHE A 129 -15.43 4.26 -6.55
C PHE A 129 -14.98 5.72 -6.47
N TYR A 130 -15.63 6.48 -5.61
CA TYR A 130 -15.29 7.87 -5.29
C TYR A 130 -15.89 8.28 -3.95
N ILE A 131 -15.38 9.36 -3.38
CA ILE A 131 -16.00 10.01 -2.21
C ILE A 131 -16.82 11.21 -2.72
N PRO A 132 -18.17 11.22 -2.49
CA PRO A 132 -19.01 12.35 -2.84
C PRO A 132 -18.57 13.66 -2.19
N LYS A 133 -18.95 14.80 -2.78
CA LYS A 133 -18.67 16.13 -2.18
C LYS A 133 -19.33 16.31 -0.81
N SER A 134 -20.45 15.67 -0.57
CA SER A 134 -21.16 15.63 0.71
C SER A 134 -20.44 14.81 1.80
N GLY A 135 -19.40 14.08 1.45
CA GLY A 135 -18.64 13.20 2.36
C GLY A 135 -18.79 11.71 2.02
N PRO A 136 -18.14 10.84 2.81
CA PRO A 136 -18.23 9.38 2.62
C PRO A 136 -19.65 8.86 2.72
N THR A 137 -19.98 7.86 1.92
CA THR A 137 -21.28 7.17 1.94
C THR A 137 -21.49 6.39 3.24
N HIS A 138 -22.72 6.02 3.55
CA HIS A 138 -23.04 5.19 4.72
C HIS A 138 -22.25 3.89 4.73
N GLU A 139 -22.11 3.21 3.58
CA GLU A 139 -21.30 2.00 3.45
C GLU A 139 -19.82 2.25 3.77
N THR A 140 -19.26 3.36 3.27
CA THR A 140 -17.88 3.78 3.59
C THR A 140 -17.72 4.04 5.10
N LEU A 141 -18.69 4.70 5.74
CA LEU A 141 -18.64 4.99 7.18
C LEU A 141 -18.65 3.70 8.02
N LYS A 142 -19.52 2.74 7.69
CA LYS A 142 -19.53 1.42 8.34
C LYS A 142 -18.18 0.70 8.26
N ILE A 143 -17.52 0.76 7.10
CA ILE A 143 -16.18 0.18 6.91
C ILE A 143 -15.16 0.91 7.79
N LEU A 144 -15.22 2.24 7.89
CA LEU A 144 -14.34 3.01 8.78
C LEU A 144 -14.56 2.67 10.25
N GLU A 145 -15.81 2.50 10.68
CA GLU A 145 -16.16 2.05 12.05
C GLU A 145 -15.56 0.66 12.35
N LEU A 146 -15.69 -0.28 11.41
CA LEU A 146 -15.10 -1.60 11.51
C LEU A 146 -13.57 -1.54 11.66
N ILE A 147 -12.89 -0.72 10.84
CA ILE A 147 -11.43 -0.50 10.90
C ILE A 147 -11.02 0.10 12.24
N ALA A 148 -11.78 1.08 12.75
CA ALA A 148 -11.52 1.70 14.05
C ALA A 148 -11.70 0.70 15.20
N GLN A 149 -12.78 -0.06 15.21
CA GLN A 149 -13.09 -1.08 16.22
C GLN A 149 -12.01 -2.17 16.28
N LYS A 150 -11.55 -2.63 15.12
CA LYS A 150 -10.51 -3.66 15.01
C LYS A 150 -9.09 -3.13 15.13
N ASN A 151 -8.91 -1.81 15.18
CA ASN A 151 -7.63 -1.12 15.28
C ASN A 151 -6.59 -1.61 14.25
N ILE A 152 -7.06 -1.87 13.03
CA ILE A 152 -6.24 -2.24 11.87
C ILE A 152 -5.90 -1.01 11.03
N VAL A 153 -5.09 -1.18 9.99
CA VAL A 153 -4.66 -0.08 9.13
C VAL A 153 -5.71 0.22 8.07
N LEU A 154 -6.13 1.48 7.99
CA LEU A 154 -6.81 2.04 6.82
C LEU A 154 -5.77 2.44 5.77
N ASN A 155 -5.86 1.87 4.57
CA ASN A 155 -5.18 2.40 3.39
C ASN A 155 -6.23 3.15 2.54
N THR A 156 -5.95 4.41 2.20
CA THR A 156 -6.91 5.26 1.49
C THR A 156 -7.13 4.89 0.02
N GLY A 157 -6.29 4.02 -0.52
CA GLY A 157 -6.27 3.76 -1.97
C GLY A 157 -5.84 4.99 -2.77
N HIS A 158 -6.08 4.96 -4.10
CA HIS A 158 -5.69 6.05 -4.99
C HIS A 158 -6.87 6.99 -5.28
N LEU A 159 -7.28 7.74 -4.28
CA LEU A 159 -8.27 8.81 -4.38
C LEU A 159 -7.62 10.14 -4.77
N SER A 160 -8.40 11.09 -5.27
CA SER A 160 -7.93 12.46 -5.46
C SER A 160 -7.61 13.13 -4.11
N ALA A 161 -6.82 14.21 -4.13
CA ALA A 161 -6.46 14.96 -2.92
C ALA A 161 -7.68 15.34 -2.07
N LYS A 162 -8.73 15.88 -2.70
CA LYS A 162 -9.99 16.28 -2.02
C LYS A 162 -10.72 15.10 -1.40
N GLU A 163 -10.83 14.00 -2.12
CA GLU A 163 -11.47 12.78 -1.63
C GLU A 163 -10.69 12.14 -0.49
N THR A 164 -9.35 12.12 -0.58
CA THR A 164 -8.48 11.61 0.48
C THR A 164 -8.61 12.44 1.76
N ILE A 165 -8.62 13.78 1.66
CA ILE A 165 -8.82 14.67 2.82
C ILE A 165 -10.20 14.42 3.45
N SER A 166 -11.26 14.28 2.63
CA SER A 166 -12.62 13.99 3.11
C SER A 166 -12.68 12.64 3.85
N LEU A 167 -12.13 11.58 3.24
CA LEU A 167 -12.07 10.24 3.82
C LEU A 167 -11.29 10.22 5.14
N VAL A 168 -10.09 10.82 5.16
CA VAL A 168 -9.21 10.87 6.34
C VAL A 168 -9.86 11.68 7.47
N SER A 169 -10.52 12.80 7.14
CA SER A 169 -11.26 13.61 8.13
C SER A 169 -12.36 12.78 8.80
N ALA A 170 -13.17 12.07 8.01
CA ALA A 170 -14.22 11.19 8.53
C ALA A 170 -13.63 10.03 9.35
N ALA A 171 -12.58 9.38 8.86
CA ALA A 171 -11.89 8.30 9.57
C ALA A 171 -11.38 8.75 10.94
N LYS A 172 -10.80 9.95 11.03
CA LYS A 172 -10.33 10.52 12.32
C LYS A 172 -11.48 10.83 13.28
N LYS A 173 -12.60 11.35 12.80
CA LYS A 173 -13.80 11.60 13.62
C LYS A 173 -14.37 10.30 14.20
N ILE A 174 -14.35 9.22 13.44
CA ILE A 174 -14.79 7.87 13.86
C ILE A 174 -13.80 7.22 14.83
N GLY A 175 -12.54 7.69 14.89
CA GLY A 175 -11.52 7.14 15.79
C GLY A 175 -10.53 6.19 15.13
N VAL A 176 -10.42 6.17 13.80
CA VAL A 176 -9.39 5.38 13.09
C VAL A 176 -8.01 5.93 13.43
N LYS A 177 -7.20 5.11 14.13
CA LYS A 177 -5.88 5.52 14.62
C LYS A 177 -4.76 5.33 13.58
N LYS A 178 -4.85 4.27 12.77
CA LYS A 178 -3.81 3.80 11.86
C LYS A 178 -4.21 4.07 10.42
N ILE A 179 -3.62 5.07 9.79
CA ILE A 179 -3.93 5.47 8.41
C ILE A 179 -2.64 5.55 7.61
N ILE A 180 -2.60 4.90 6.45
CA ILE A 180 -1.55 5.02 5.43
C ILE A 180 -2.16 5.58 4.15
N ILE A 181 -1.43 6.48 3.50
CA ILE A 181 -1.87 7.19 2.30
C ILE A 181 -0.84 6.97 1.20
N PRO A 182 -1.15 6.27 0.11
CA PRO A 182 -0.33 6.23 -1.09
C PRO A 182 -0.18 7.66 -1.65
N SER A 183 1.04 8.20 -1.67
CA SER A 183 1.26 9.65 -1.80
C SER A 183 2.09 10.07 -3.00
N ASN A 184 2.48 9.13 -3.87
CA ASN A 184 3.34 9.41 -5.01
C ASN A 184 2.76 10.42 -6.02
N THR A 185 1.44 10.54 -6.11
CA THR A 185 0.74 11.41 -7.07
C THR A 185 0.27 12.74 -6.48
N PHE A 186 0.57 13.01 -5.22
CA PHE A 186 0.15 14.24 -4.55
C PHE A 186 1.16 15.39 -4.75
N ASP A 187 0.66 16.62 -4.62
CA ASP A 187 1.47 17.81 -4.51
C ASP A 187 1.84 18.13 -3.05
N ILE A 188 2.75 19.07 -2.87
CA ILE A 188 3.25 19.49 -1.54
C ILE A 188 2.12 20.05 -0.68
N LYS A 189 1.17 20.81 -1.28
CA LYS A 189 0.01 21.35 -0.56
C LYS A 189 -0.86 20.24 0.02
N THR A 190 -1.13 19.22 -0.75
CA THR A 190 -1.92 18.05 -0.30
C THR A 190 -1.24 17.32 0.87
N ILE A 191 0.08 17.11 0.79
CA ILE A 191 0.84 16.51 1.90
C ILE A 191 0.73 17.38 3.16
N LYS A 192 0.90 18.70 3.03
CA LYS A 192 0.76 19.66 4.15
C LYS A 192 -0.62 19.62 4.80
N ASP A 193 -1.67 19.53 4.00
CA ASP A 193 -3.05 19.45 4.51
C ASP A 193 -3.34 18.13 5.21
N LEU A 194 -2.86 16.99 4.66
CA LEU A 194 -3.05 15.66 5.24
C LEU A 194 -2.18 15.42 6.49
N LYS A 195 -1.00 16.02 6.58
CA LYS A 195 -0.09 15.90 7.74
C LYS A 195 -0.74 16.32 9.05
N LYS A 196 -1.70 17.27 9.03
CA LYS A 196 -2.46 17.73 10.20
C LYS A 196 -3.23 16.59 10.89
N PHE A 197 -3.57 15.53 10.16
CA PHE A 197 -4.30 14.36 10.67
C PHE A 197 -3.41 13.29 11.32
N ARG A 198 -2.09 13.52 11.41
CA ARG A 198 -1.13 12.54 11.98
C ARG A 198 -1.21 11.17 11.31
N VAL A 199 -1.17 11.15 9.99
CA VAL A 199 -1.21 9.94 9.14
C VAL A 199 0.20 9.50 8.74
N LYS A 200 0.32 8.34 8.07
CA LYS A 200 1.54 7.91 7.40
C LYS A 200 1.39 8.07 5.89
N PHE A 201 2.44 8.56 5.24
CA PHE A 201 2.55 8.76 3.81
C PHE A 201 3.40 7.64 3.22
N GLU A 202 2.84 6.90 2.27
CA GLU A 202 3.58 5.87 1.56
C GLU A 202 4.11 6.40 0.25
N PHE A 203 5.41 6.16 0.01
CA PHE A 203 6.06 6.34 -1.28
C PHE A 203 6.66 5.03 -1.72
N SER A 204 6.47 4.66 -3.00
CA SER A 204 6.91 3.38 -3.52
C SER A 204 7.85 3.48 -4.70
N TYR A 205 8.71 2.46 -4.85
CA TYR A 205 9.69 2.37 -5.93
C TYR A 205 9.05 2.33 -7.31
N PHE A 206 7.87 1.68 -7.43
CA PHE A 206 7.15 1.60 -8.70
C PHE A 206 7.06 2.98 -9.38
N PHE A 207 6.58 3.99 -8.66
CA PHE A 207 6.31 5.32 -9.20
C PHE A 207 7.54 6.14 -9.60
N VAL A 208 8.71 5.79 -9.09
CA VAL A 208 9.98 6.44 -9.46
C VAL A 208 10.82 5.59 -10.41
N SER A 209 10.31 4.43 -10.79
CA SER A 209 10.94 3.51 -11.73
C SER A 209 10.45 3.76 -13.16
N LYS A 210 11.17 3.18 -14.14
CA LYS A 210 10.73 3.21 -15.54
C LYS A 210 9.42 2.44 -15.77
N ALA A 211 9.02 1.57 -14.85
CA ALA A 211 7.78 0.78 -14.95
C ALA A 211 6.53 1.66 -14.95
N ALA A 212 6.54 2.81 -14.27
CA ALA A 212 5.43 3.75 -14.27
C ALA A 212 5.09 4.33 -15.66
N ASN A 213 6.02 4.22 -16.63
CA ASN A 213 5.82 4.67 -18.02
C ASN A 213 5.48 3.52 -18.97
N VAL A 214 5.28 2.30 -18.49
CA VAL A 214 4.94 1.13 -19.30
C VAL A 214 3.47 0.81 -19.13
N PRO A 215 2.72 0.62 -20.24
CA PRO A 215 1.31 0.23 -20.16
C PRO A 215 1.15 -1.14 -19.52
N LEU A 216 0.38 -1.20 -18.44
CA LEU A 216 0.09 -2.41 -17.66
C LEU A 216 -1.41 -2.60 -17.52
N THR A 217 -1.82 -3.86 -17.39
CA THR A 217 -3.15 -4.23 -16.91
C THR A 217 -3.15 -4.26 -15.38
N HIS A 218 -4.21 -3.80 -14.74
CA HIS A 218 -4.31 -3.74 -13.28
C HIS A 218 -5.50 -4.53 -12.74
N VAL A 219 -6.72 -4.13 -13.08
CA VAL A 219 -7.98 -4.76 -12.60
C VAL A 219 -8.86 -5.29 -13.73
N ASP A 220 -8.46 -5.09 -14.95
CA ASP A 220 -9.11 -5.58 -16.17
C ASP A 220 -8.08 -5.89 -17.27
N GLY A 221 -8.53 -6.33 -18.43
CA GLY A 221 -7.66 -6.67 -19.55
C GLY A 221 -7.07 -5.48 -20.34
N GLU A 222 -7.51 -4.25 -20.05
CA GLU A 222 -7.01 -3.05 -20.74
C GLU A 222 -5.67 -2.58 -20.16
N LYS A 223 -4.78 -2.07 -21.00
CA LYS A 223 -3.46 -1.57 -20.60
C LYS A 223 -3.50 -0.07 -20.40
N HIS A 224 -3.02 0.38 -19.25
CA HIS A 224 -2.98 1.79 -18.86
C HIS A 224 -1.62 2.18 -18.30
N ILE A 225 -1.30 3.47 -18.34
CA ILE A 225 -0.09 4.05 -17.77
C ILE A 225 -0.49 4.81 -16.49
N ILE A 226 0.18 4.51 -15.39
CA ILE A 226 0.08 5.28 -14.15
C ILE A 226 1.28 6.24 -14.11
N GLN A 227 1.01 7.53 -14.07
CA GLN A 227 2.05 8.56 -14.09
C GLN A 227 3.04 8.39 -12.93
N GLY A 228 4.33 8.33 -13.27
CA GLY A 228 5.42 8.28 -12.30
C GLY A 228 5.65 9.61 -11.58
N THR A 229 6.47 9.56 -10.54
CA THR A 229 6.86 10.72 -9.72
C THR A 229 8.29 11.14 -10.08
N ASN A 230 8.51 12.43 -10.29
CA ASN A 230 9.85 12.98 -10.44
C ASN A 230 10.64 12.85 -9.12
N GLN A 231 11.94 12.52 -9.20
CA GLN A 231 12.79 12.32 -8.02
C GLN A 231 12.97 13.60 -7.19
N ASP A 232 13.07 14.76 -7.83
CA ASP A 232 13.19 16.04 -7.11
C ASP A 232 11.91 16.34 -6.34
N LEU A 233 10.77 16.16 -6.97
CA LEU A 233 9.47 16.27 -6.32
C LEU A 233 9.37 15.30 -5.13
N LEU A 234 9.80 14.05 -5.30
CA LEU A 234 9.80 13.05 -4.22
C LEU A 234 10.57 13.55 -2.99
N LYS A 235 11.74 14.16 -3.18
CA LYS A 235 12.53 14.74 -2.08
C LYS A 235 11.72 15.78 -1.29
N PHE A 236 11.05 16.71 -2.00
CA PHE A 236 10.24 17.74 -1.37
C PHE A 236 9.01 17.16 -0.65
N LEU A 237 8.33 16.20 -1.24
CA LEU A 237 7.19 15.51 -0.62
C LEU A 237 7.58 14.80 0.68
N ILE A 238 8.69 14.05 0.67
CA ILE A 238 9.20 13.36 1.87
C ILE A 238 9.59 14.37 2.96
N LYS A 239 10.25 15.46 2.61
CA LYS A 239 10.60 16.51 3.57
C LYS A 239 9.36 17.17 4.17
N GLU A 240 8.36 17.53 3.36
CA GLU A 240 7.10 18.10 3.84
C GLU A 240 6.35 17.12 4.75
N ALA A 241 6.25 15.84 4.37
CA ALA A 241 5.62 14.79 5.18
C ALA A 241 6.33 14.58 6.53
N ASN A 242 7.62 14.86 6.61
CA ASN A 242 8.58 14.51 7.66
C ASN A 242 8.90 12.99 7.66
N PRO A 243 10.17 12.57 7.57
CA PRO A 243 10.59 11.16 7.57
C PRO A 243 9.98 10.30 8.68
N LYS A 244 9.66 10.87 9.83
CA LYS A 244 8.96 10.18 10.93
C LYS A 244 7.51 9.80 10.61
N ASN A 245 6.94 10.34 9.52
CA ASN A 245 5.59 10.03 9.05
C ASN A 245 5.60 9.32 7.69
N VAL A 246 6.76 9.06 7.12
CA VAL A 246 6.91 8.43 5.79
C VAL A 246 7.18 6.94 5.92
N ILE A 247 6.60 6.16 5.04
CA ILE A 247 6.88 4.75 4.82
C ILE A 247 7.34 4.58 3.39
N LEU A 248 8.46 3.89 3.20
CA LEU A 248 8.94 3.48 1.87
C LEU A 248 8.59 2.03 1.64
N SER A 249 8.12 1.72 0.43
CA SER A 249 7.79 0.37 -0.02
C SER A 249 8.33 0.09 -1.41
N SER A 250 8.41 -1.18 -1.80
CA SER A 250 8.85 -1.49 -3.16
C SER A 250 7.74 -1.35 -4.19
N ASP A 251 6.53 -1.76 -3.86
CA ASP A 251 5.43 -1.92 -4.82
C ASP A 251 5.89 -2.73 -6.05
N CYS A 252 6.75 -3.71 -5.79
CA CYS A 252 7.32 -4.60 -6.78
C CYS A 252 6.58 -5.92 -6.83
N GLY A 253 6.73 -6.62 -7.96
CA GLY A 253 6.14 -7.93 -8.21
C GLY A 253 5.73 -8.11 -9.66
N VAL A 254 5.45 -7.04 -10.38
CA VAL A 254 5.20 -7.08 -11.83
C VAL A 254 6.49 -7.46 -12.56
N SER A 255 6.38 -8.28 -13.63
CA SER A 255 7.56 -8.86 -14.30
C SER A 255 8.54 -7.86 -14.91
N ILE A 256 8.08 -6.64 -15.22
CA ILE A 256 8.93 -5.53 -15.73
C ILE A 256 9.73 -4.83 -14.62
N LEU A 257 9.41 -5.10 -13.35
CA LEU A 257 10.14 -4.61 -12.20
C LEU A 257 11.16 -5.66 -11.71
N PRO A 258 12.22 -5.24 -11.05
CA PRO A 258 13.08 -6.18 -10.34
C PRO A 258 12.30 -6.90 -9.23
N LYS A 259 12.85 -8.04 -8.76
CA LYS A 259 12.30 -8.73 -7.60
C LYS A 259 12.19 -7.79 -6.40
N PRO A 260 11.19 -7.93 -5.50
CA PRO A 260 10.88 -6.96 -4.45
C PRO A 260 12.08 -6.48 -3.65
N HIS A 261 12.91 -7.39 -3.12
CA HIS A 261 14.09 -7.03 -2.34
C HIS A 261 15.13 -6.20 -3.14
N ILE A 262 15.21 -6.42 -4.46
CA ILE A 262 16.11 -5.65 -5.34
C ILE A 262 15.52 -4.26 -5.60
N GLY A 263 14.21 -4.18 -5.89
CA GLY A 263 13.51 -2.92 -6.09
C GLY A 263 13.55 -2.07 -4.83
N PHE A 264 13.29 -2.66 -3.68
CA PHE A 264 13.36 -1.97 -2.38
C PHE A 264 14.77 -1.44 -2.09
N SER A 265 15.82 -2.26 -2.33
CA SER A 265 17.21 -1.81 -2.19
C SER A 265 17.54 -0.65 -3.11
N LYS A 266 17.11 -0.71 -4.39
CA LYS A 266 17.28 0.39 -5.35
C LYS A 266 16.60 1.67 -4.88
N PHE A 267 15.39 1.55 -4.31
CA PHE A 267 14.68 2.70 -3.78
C PHE A 267 15.41 3.33 -2.60
N ILE A 268 15.88 2.53 -1.65
CA ILE A 268 16.71 2.99 -0.53
C ILE A 268 17.94 3.74 -1.05
N ASP A 269 18.63 3.22 -2.09
CA ASP A 269 19.76 3.88 -2.71
C ASP A 269 19.41 5.26 -3.31
N GLN A 270 18.23 5.37 -3.95
CA GLN A 270 17.74 6.65 -4.46
C GLN A 270 17.49 7.64 -3.32
N ILE A 271 16.88 7.20 -2.22
CA ILE A 271 16.63 8.04 -1.05
C ILE A 271 17.94 8.53 -0.40
N ILE A 272 18.97 7.68 -0.35
CA ILE A 272 20.30 8.08 0.10
C ILE A 272 20.88 9.18 -0.81
N LYS A 273 20.80 9.01 -2.14
CA LYS A 273 21.26 10.00 -3.12
C LYS A 273 20.51 11.33 -3.03
N LEU A 274 19.24 11.31 -2.60
CA LEU A 274 18.46 12.52 -2.32
C LEU A 274 18.89 13.24 -1.04
N GLY A 275 19.85 12.71 -0.27
CA GLY A 275 20.48 13.33 0.89
C GLY A 275 19.76 13.08 2.22
N PHE A 276 18.94 12.02 2.32
CA PHE A 276 18.38 11.61 3.60
C PHE A 276 19.41 10.81 4.41
N SER A 277 19.49 11.09 5.70
CA SER A 277 20.38 10.42 6.64
C SER A 277 19.98 8.95 6.89
N GLU A 278 20.92 8.10 7.33
CA GLU A 278 20.63 6.71 7.68
C GLU A 278 19.52 6.61 8.73
N LYS A 279 19.52 7.48 9.73
CA LYS A 279 18.48 7.55 10.77
C LYS A 279 17.08 7.87 10.20
N GLU A 280 16.99 8.81 9.26
CA GLU A 280 15.72 9.11 8.59
C GLU A 280 15.23 7.93 7.76
N ILE A 281 16.15 7.26 7.05
CA ILE A 281 15.85 6.06 6.27
C ILE A 281 15.36 4.93 7.18
N GLU A 282 15.99 4.71 8.34
CA GLU A 282 15.52 3.72 9.30
C GLU A 282 14.11 4.01 9.83
N TYR A 283 13.75 5.27 10.05
CA TYR A 283 12.36 5.60 10.34
C TYR A 283 11.43 5.14 9.21
N MET A 284 11.79 5.42 7.96
CA MET A 284 10.95 5.19 6.80
C MET A 284 10.80 3.71 6.41
N ILE A 285 11.83 2.88 6.66
CA ILE A 285 11.81 1.47 6.25
C ILE A 285 11.66 0.47 7.41
N LYS A 286 11.76 0.91 8.67
CA LYS A 286 11.67 0.04 9.84
C LYS A 286 10.62 0.53 10.83
N THR A 287 10.88 1.67 11.48
CA THR A 287 10.16 2.13 12.66
C THR A 287 8.70 2.46 12.36
N ASN A 288 8.44 3.19 11.28
CA ASN A 288 7.09 3.67 10.97
C ASN A 288 6.14 2.54 10.61
N SER A 289 6.57 1.61 9.74
CA SER A 289 5.78 0.42 9.38
C SER A 289 5.57 -0.49 10.60
N LYS A 290 6.62 -0.72 11.41
CA LYS A 290 6.51 -1.53 12.63
C LYS A 290 5.44 -0.99 13.58
N LYS A 291 5.42 0.33 13.82
CA LYS A 291 4.40 0.98 14.67
C LYS A 291 3.01 0.93 14.04
N LEU A 292 2.91 1.22 12.72
CA LEU A 292 1.63 1.26 12.03
C LEU A 292 0.92 -0.08 12.03
N PHE A 293 1.63 -1.16 11.68
CA PHE A 293 1.08 -2.52 11.57
C PHE A 293 1.16 -3.33 12.89
N SER A 294 1.71 -2.74 13.96
CA SER A 294 1.90 -3.42 15.27
C SER A 294 2.69 -4.74 15.16
N LEU A 295 3.85 -4.69 14.48
CA LEU A 295 4.72 -5.83 14.16
C LEU A 295 5.82 -6.03 15.21
#